data_1b4601cd3d88f537be3f43a4e544b574
#
_entry.id   1b4601cd3d88f537be3f43a4e544b574
#
_cell.length_a   1.000
_cell.length_b   1.000
_cell.length_c   1.000
_cell.angle_alpha   90.00
_cell.angle_beta   90.00
_cell.angle_gamma   90.00
#
_symmetry.space_group_name_H-M   'P 1'
#
loop_
_entity.id
_entity.type
_entity.pdbx_description
1 polymer ?
#
loop_
_entity_poly.entity_id
_entity_poly.type
_entity_poly.pdbx_seq_one_letter_code
_entity_poly.pdbx_strand_id
1 'polypeptide(L)'
;DVYKRQMQIAISDEDVDEFIGIINRIAQEHPILVDKYLQGKEIEVDAVCDGTDILIPGIMEHIERAGVHSGDSISVYPAQSISQHAKDTIVEYTKRLARSLHVIGMINIQFIVCGEDVYVIEVNPRSSRTVPYISKVTGIPIVPLATKVILGHTIRELGYEPGLQREADYIAIKMPVFSFEKIRGADIALGPEMKSTGECLGIAKTFNEALYKAFLGAGINLPKYKNMIITVKDEDKEDIVPIAQRFQALGYKIYATRNTAKALNENGVNAIRTNKIEQPSPNLMDLILGHKIDLVIDTPSQGVEHSKDGFVIRRNAIETGVNVLTSLDTATALVTSLENTDVKKLTLIDIATIDKR
;
A
#
# COMPACT_ATOMS: atom_id res chain seq x y z
N ASP A 1 5.05 13.53 13.73
CA ASP A 1 5.45 12.34 12.99
C ASP A 1 6.96 12.16 12.79
N VAL A 2 7.77 12.67 13.73
CA VAL A 2 9.21 12.45 13.76
C VAL A 2 9.52 10.94 13.97
N TYR A 3 8.62 10.21 14.62
CA TYR A 3 8.79 8.79 14.94
C TYR A 3 8.76 7.86 13.72
N LYS A 4 7.93 8.12 12.70
CA LYS A 4 7.79 7.22 11.54
C LYS A 4 9.01 7.25 10.61
N ARG A 5 9.78 8.33 10.58
CA ARG A 5 11.01 8.43 9.77
C ARG A 5 12.15 7.52 10.23
N GLN A 6 12.07 7.01 11.46
CA GLN A 6 13.15 6.28 12.13
C GLN A 6 12.82 4.80 12.36
N MET A 7 11.69 4.29 11.84
CA MET A 7 11.36 2.87 11.96
C MET A 7 12.25 2.05 11.04
N GLN A 8 12.91 1.05 11.62
CA GLN A 8 13.75 0.09 10.92
C GLN A 8 13.33 -1.33 11.29
N ILE A 9 13.41 -2.25 10.35
CA ILE A 9 13.19 -3.67 10.60
C ILE A 9 14.56 -4.31 10.81
N ALA A 10 14.82 -4.82 12.01
CA ALA A 10 16.00 -5.61 12.32
C ALA A 10 15.69 -7.09 12.05
N ILE A 11 16.57 -7.76 11.35
CA ILE A 11 16.48 -9.19 11.02
C ILE A 11 17.47 -10.00 11.88
N SER A 12 18.53 -9.36 12.36
CA SER A 12 19.58 -9.94 13.19
C SER A 12 19.90 -9.08 14.40
N ASP A 13 20.62 -9.64 15.38
CA ASP A 13 21.08 -8.90 16.54
C ASP A 13 22.08 -7.81 16.13
N GLU A 14 22.86 -8.04 15.09
CA GLU A 14 23.82 -7.08 14.53
C GLU A 14 23.08 -5.84 13.97
N ASP A 15 21.93 -6.03 13.30
CA ASP A 15 21.08 -4.92 12.83
C ASP A 15 20.59 -4.08 14.01
N VAL A 16 20.18 -4.73 15.10
CA VAL A 16 19.73 -4.04 16.31
C VAL A 16 20.85 -3.19 16.90
N ASP A 17 22.05 -3.75 17.01
CA ASP A 17 23.23 -3.03 17.54
C ASP A 17 23.61 -1.84 16.65
N GLU A 18 23.57 -2.00 15.32
CA GLU A 18 23.81 -0.92 14.37
C GLU A 18 22.78 0.20 14.50
N PHE A 19 21.49 -0.15 14.55
CA PHE A 19 20.42 0.84 14.67
C PHE A 19 20.45 1.58 16.01
N ILE A 20 20.69 0.88 17.09
CA ILE A 20 20.88 1.50 18.42
C ILE A 20 22.11 2.42 18.40
N GLY A 21 23.21 2.00 17.74
CA GLY A 21 24.41 2.81 17.57
C GLY A 21 24.16 4.10 16.77
N ILE A 22 23.34 4.05 15.73
CA ILE A 22 22.94 5.22 14.93
C ILE A 22 22.06 6.16 15.77
N ILE A 23 21.07 5.62 16.45
CA ILE A 23 20.11 6.42 17.26
C ILE A 23 20.83 7.10 18.42
N ASN A 24 21.74 6.42 19.10
CA ASN A 24 22.51 6.99 20.22
C ASN A 24 23.48 8.13 19.83
N ARG A 25 23.82 8.27 18.53
CA ARG A 25 24.59 9.41 18.01
C ARG A 25 23.74 10.66 17.82
N ILE A 26 22.44 10.49 17.68
CA ILE A 26 21.47 11.56 17.61
C ILE A 26 20.95 11.74 19.02
N ALA A 27 21.26 12.86 19.70
CA ALA A 27 20.85 13.12 21.08
C ALA A 27 19.38 12.69 21.31
N GLN A 28 19.19 11.66 22.14
CA GLN A 28 17.89 11.02 22.31
C GLN A 28 17.30 11.41 23.66
N GLU A 29 16.14 12.05 23.61
CA GLU A 29 15.39 12.45 24.80
C GLU A 29 14.38 11.39 25.26
N HIS A 30 14.07 10.40 24.40
CA HIS A 30 13.00 9.42 24.66
C HIS A 30 13.47 7.97 24.47
N PRO A 31 12.84 6.99 25.18
CA PRO A 31 13.13 5.57 25.00
C PRO A 31 12.88 5.09 23.57
N ILE A 32 13.67 4.10 23.15
CA ILE A 32 13.47 3.41 21.88
C ILE A 32 12.38 2.34 22.07
N LEU A 33 11.36 2.35 21.20
CA LEU A 33 10.38 1.28 21.14
C LEU A 33 10.91 0.16 20.23
N VAL A 34 10.90 -1.06 20.74
CA VAL A 34 11.27 -2.27 19.99
C VAL A 34 10.09 -3.23 20.04
N ASP A 35 9.48 -3.49 18.90
CA ASP A 35 8.34 -4.37 18.76
C ASP A 35 8.68 -5.60 17.91
N LYS A 36 7.97 -6.69 18.18
CA LYS A 36 8.03 -7.88 17.33
C LYS A 36 7.45 -7.55 15.95
N TYR A 37 8.23 -7.77 14.90
CA TYR A 37 7.72 -7.69 13.53
C TYR A 37 6.76 -8.84 13.25
N LEU A 38 5.53 -8.52 12.89
CA LEU A 38 4.50 -9.47 12.52
C LEU A 38 4.26 -9.45 11.00
N GLN A 39 4.28 -10.62 10.39
CA GLN A 39 3.91 -10.78 8.98
C GLN A 39 2.42 -11.14 8.91
N GLY A 40 1.62 -10.23 8.38
CA GLY A 40 0.17 -10.42 8.27
C GLY A 40 -0.46 -9.40 7.34
N LYS A 41 -1.79 -9.43 7.29
CA LYS A 41 -2.60 -8.47 6.55
C LYS A 41 -2.85 -7.24 7.41
N GLU A 42 -2.48 -6.08 6.91
CA GLU A 42 -2.79 -4.82 7.57
C GLU A 42 -4.22 -4.41 7.27
N ILE A 43 -4.96 -4.08 8.32
CA ILE A 43 -6.38 -3.74 8.27
C ILE A 43 -6.56 -2.38 8.91
N GLU A 44 -7.38 -1.54 8.31
CA GLU A 44 -7.68 -0.21 8.80
C GLU A 44 -9.19 -0.02 9.01
N VAL A 45 -9.53 0.61 10.11
CA VAL A 45 -10.91 0.96 10.47
C VAL A 45 -10.98 2.42 10.85
N ASP A 46 -11.87 3.17 10.18
CA ASP A 46 -12.33 4.48 10.63
C ASP A 46 -13.72 4.33 11.25
N ALA A 47 -13.93 4.90 12.43
CA ALA A 47 -15.20 4.81 13.12
C ALA A 47 -15.60 6.15 13.74
N VAL A 48 -16.91 6.29 14.04
CA VAL A 48 -17.46 7.40 14.82
C VAL A 48 -18.01 6.85 16.13
N CYS A 49 -17.67 7.49 17.24
CA CYS A 49 -18.13 7.12 18.58
C CYS A 49 -18.82 8.31 19.24
N ASP A 50 -19.99 8.09 19.87
CA ASP A 50 -20.73 9.10 20.63
C ASP A 50 -20.52 8.98 22.16
N GLY A 51 -19.51 8.19 22.56
CA GLY A 51 -19.21 7.87 23.96
C GLY A 51 -19.89 6.58 24.46
N THR A 52 -20.94 6.12 23.80
CA THR A 52 -21.70 4.91 24.15
C THR A 52 -21.71 3.92 22.99
N ASP A 53 -22.22 4.37 21.85
CA ASP A 53 -22.34 3.61 20.62
C ASP A 53 -21.20 3.94 19.64
N ILE A 54 -20.93 3.00 18.75
CA ILE A 54 -19.91 3.14 17.70
C ILE A 54 -20.52 2.77 16.35
N LEU A 55 -20.22 3.56 15.33
CA LEU A 55 -20.51 3.26 13.94
C LEU A 55 -19.21 3.00 13.19
N ILE A 56 -19.11 1.83 12.57
CA ILE A 56 -18.00 1.40 11.72
C ILE A 56 -18.52 1.32 10.28
N PRO A 57 -18.18 2.25 9.39
CA PRO A 57 -18.68 2.27 8.01
C PRO A 57 -18.27 1.05 7.20
N GLY A 58 -17.08 0.52 7.48
CA GLY A 58 -16.52 -0.65 6.82
C GLY A 58 -15.11 -0.96 7.29
N ILE A 59 -14.63 -2.14 6.91
CA ILE A 59 -13.28 -2.62 7.20
C ILE A 59 -12.48 -2.58 5.90
N MET A 60 -11.33 -1.93 5.91
CA MET A 60 -10.41 -1.79 4.78
C MET A 60 -9.20 -2.71 4.97
N GLU A 61 -8.75 -3.33 3.89
CA GLU A 61 -7.56 -4.19 3.86
C GLU A 61 -6.48 -3.55 2.98
N HIS A 62 -5.22 -3.55 3.44
CA HIS A 62 -4.09 -3.08 2.65
C HIS A 62 -3.52 -4.21 1.79
N ILE A 63 -3.07 -3.87 0.59
CA ILE A 63 -2.43 -4.83 -0.32
C ILE A 63 -0.97 -5.01 0.06
N GLU A 64 -0.27 -3.93 0.38
CA GLU A 64 1.12 -3.94 0.80
C GLU A 64 1.25 -4.56 2.20
N ARG A 65 2.42 -5.15 2.45
CA ARG A 65 2.80 -5.68 3.77
C ARG A 65 2.88 -4.58 4.81
N ALA A 66 2.75 -4.95 6.07
CA ALA A 66 2.91 -4.03 7.20
C ALA A 66 4.28 -3.31 7.17
N GLY A 67 4.28 -2.03 7.54
CA GLY A 67 5.44 -1.16 7.52
C GLY A 67 5.44 -0.11 6.41
N VAL A 68 4.46 -0.13 5.51
CA VAL A 68 4.17 0.97 4.58
C VAL A 68 3.12 1.88 5.23
N HIS A 69 3.31 3.20 5.13
CA HIS A 69 2.34 4.15 5.67
C HIS A 69 0.96 3.96 5.03
N SER A 70 -0.11 3.95 5.82
CA SER A 70 -1.48 3.70 5.33
C SER A 70 -1.93 4.65 4.21
N GLY A 71 -1.45 5.89 4.19
CA GLY A 71 -1.67 6.85 3.10
C GLY A 71 -1.05 6.41 1.78
N ASP A 72 0.04 5.64 1.82
CA ASP A 72 0.81 5.17 0.66
C ASP A 72 0.43 3.75 0.25
N SER A 73 -0.36 3.04 1.05
CA SER A 73 -0.84 1.70 0.75
C SER A 73 -2.08 1.72 -0.12
N ILE A 74 -2.19 0.72 -0.99
CA ILE A 74 -3.41 0.43 -1.72
C ILE A 74 -4.39 -0.21 -0.75
N SER A 75 -5.56 0.39 -0.56
CA SER A 75 -6.58 -0.13 0.35
C SER A 75 -7.80 -0.62 -0.41
N VAL A 76 -8.31 -1.79 -0.05
CA VAL A 76 -9.51 -2.39 -0.62
C VAL A 76 -10.66 -2.39 0.36
N TYR A 77 -11.84 -2.05 -0.09
CA TYR A 77 -13.10 -2.16 0.62
C TYR A 77 -14.15 -2.91 -0.23
N PRO A 78 -14.89 -3.85 0.35
CA PRO A 78 -14.70 -4.48 1.66
C PRO A 78 -13.40 -5.28 1.74
N ALA A 79 -12.92 -5.58 2.96
CA ALA A 79 -11.77 -6.47 3.17
C ALA A 79 -12.02 -7.84 2.53
N GLN A 80 -11.03 -8.37 1.80
CA GLN A 80 -11.19 -9.51 0.91
C GLN A 80 -10.67 -10.83 1.47
N SER A 81 -9.60 -10.78 2.30
CA SER A 81 -8.83 -11.99 2.65
C SER A 81 -8.93 -12.39 4.12
N ILE A 82 -9.59 -11.61 4.96
CA ILE A 82 -9.76 -11.92 6.39
C ILE A 82 -11.05 -12.69 6.68
N SER A 83 -10.99 -13.59 7.67
CA SER A 83 -12.15 -14.39 8.08
C SER A 83 -13.23 -13.56 8.77
N GLN A 84 -14.45 -14.11 8.85
CA GLN A 84 -15.53 -13.48 9.62
C GLN A 84 -15.16 -13.36 11.11
N HIS A 85 -14.46 -14.35 11.66
CA HIS A 85 -13.97 -14.30 13.04
C HIS A 85 -13.01 -13.10 13.27
N ALA A 86 -12.09 -12.87 12.34
CA ALA A 86 -11.20 -11.71 12.40
C ALA A 86 -11.98 -10.40 12.29
N LYS A 87 -12.98 -10.30 11.39
CA LYS A 87 -13.85 -9.12 11.30
C LYS A 87 -14.59 -8.84 12.61
N ASP A 88 -15.17 -9.88 13.22
CA ASP A 88 -15.88 -9.75 14.49
C ASP A 88 -14.96 -9.31 15.63
N THR A 89 -13.73 -9.84 15.66
CA THR A 89 -12.69 -9.47 16.63
C THR A 89 -12.27 -7.99 16.45
N ILE A 90 -12.07 -7.55 15.21
CA ILE A 90 -11.75 -6.15 14.88
C ILE A 90 -12.86 -5.21 15.36
N VAL A 91 -14.12 -5.57 15.11
CA VAL A 91 -15.28 -4.79 15.56
C VAL A 91 -15.30 -4.69 17.10
N GLU A 92 -15.08 -5.79 17.80
CA GLU A 92 -15.07 -5.81 19.26
C GLU A 92 -13.89 -5.00 19.83
N TYR A 93 -12.69 -5.13 19.26
CA TYR A 93 -11.54 -4.33 19.67
C TYR A 93 -11.77 -2.84 19.45
N THR A 94 -12.35 -2.48 18.28
CA THR A 94 -12.70 -1.09 17.98
C THR A 94 -13.65 -0.51 19.03
N LYS A 95 -14.69 -1.25 19.41
CA LYS A 95 -15.65 -0.84 20.47
C LYS A 95 -14.97 -0.66 21.82
N ARG A 96 -14.14 -1.62 22.23
CA ARG A 96 -13.44 -1.59 23.51
C ARG A 96 -12.46 -0.42 23.61
N LEU A 97 -11.65 -0.23 22.55
CA LEU A 97 -10.65 0.84 22.50
C LEU A 97 -11.30 2.22 22.53
N ALA A 98 -12.33 2.45 21.69
CA ALA A 98 -13.01 3.73 21.67
C ALA A 98 -13.67 4.09 23.01
N ARG A 99 -14.29 3.10 23.68
CA ARG A 99 -14.86 3.30 25.03
C ARG A 99 -13.80 3.56 26.08
N SER A 100 -12.71 2.78 26.10
CA SER A 100 -11.63 2.93 27.09
C SER A 100 -10.91 4.26 26.95
N LEU A 101 -10.82 4.80 25.74
CA LEU A 101 -10.24 6.12 25.45
C LEU A 101 -11.25 7.27 25.56
N HIS A 102 -12.49 6.98 25.93
CA HIS A 102 -13.58 7.98 26.03
C HIS A 102 -13.74 8.84 24.76
N VAL A 103 -13.62 8.20 23.58
CA VAL A 103 -13.67 8.92 22.31
C VAL A 103 -15.08 9.45 22.04
N ILE A 104 -15.18 10.74 21.73
CA ILE A 104 -16.36 11.37 21.14
C ILE A 104 -15.94 12.00 19.80
N GLY A 105 -16.48 11.50 18.70
CA GLY A 105 -16.07 11.86 17.36
C GLY A 105 -15.39 10.71 16.61
N MET A 106 -14.31 10.99 15.88
CA MET A 106 -13.64 10.00 15.04
C MET A 106 -12.50 9.27 15.75
N ILE A 107 -12.37 8.00 15.40
CA ILE A 107 -11.21 7.16 15.77
C ILE A 107 -10.78 6.35 14.56
N ASN A 108 -9.49 6.29 14.33
CA ASN A 108 -8.84 5.43 13.34
C ASN A 108 -8.00 4.38 14.07
N ILE A 109 -8.13 3.12 13.68
CA ILE A 109 -7.38 2.02 14.27
C ILE A 109 -6.77 1.19 13.16
N GLN A 110 -5.48 0.88 13.30
CA GLN A 110 -4.76 -0.03 12.42
C GLN A 110 -4.50 -1.34 13.14
N PHE A 111 -4.80 -2.43 12.45
CA PHE A 111 -4.62 -3.79 12.92
C PHE A 111 -3.72 -4.57 11.98
N ILE A 112 -3.12 -5.65 12.48
CA ILE A 112 -2.51 -6.68 11.66
C ILE A 112 -3.18 -8.03 11.98
N VAL A 113 -3.57 -8.76 10.95
CA VAL A 113 -4.20 -10.07 11.06
C VAL A 113 -3.20 -11.13 10.61
N CYS A 114 -2.83 -12.02 11.53
CA CYS A 114 -1.91 -13.14 11.30
C CYS A 114 -2.69 -14.45 11.49
N GLY A 115 -3.12 -15.07 10.38
CA GLY A 115 -4.08 -16.18 10.47
C GLY A 115 -5.42 -15.73 11.04
N GLU A 116 -5.78 -16.24 12.22
CA GLU A 116 -7.00 -15.82 12.94
C GLU A 116 -6.71 -14.80 14.06
N ASP A 117 -5.45 -14.56 14.38
CA ASP A 117 -5.06 -13.63 15.44
C ASP A 117 -5.07 -12.18 14.95
N VAL A 118 -5.67 -11.30 15.74
CA VAL A 118 -5.78 -9.87 15.46
C VAL A 118 -4.95 -9.08 16.48
N TYR A 119 -4.03 -8.28 15.99
CA TYR A 119 -3.19 -7.39 16.80
C TYR A 119 -3.47 -5.94 16.46
N VAL A 120 -3.40 -5.07 17.46
CA VAL A 120 -3.52 -3.61 17.28
C VAL A 120 -2.14 -3.04 17.01
N ILE A 121 -1.98 -2.31 15.92
CA ILE A 121 -0.73 -1.60 15.58
C ILE A 121 -0.75 -0.22 16.24
N GLU A 122 -1.78 0.58 15.92
CA GLU A 122 -1.94 1.92 16.49
C GLU A 122 -3.40 2.34 16.58
N VAL A 123 -3.66 3.27 17.51
CA VAL A 123 -4.97 3.89 17.73
C VAL A 123 -4.83 5.40 17.64
N ASN A 124 -5.57 6.01 16.75
CA ASN A 124 -5.56 7.44 16.49
C ASN A 124 -6.94 8.04 16.77
N PRO A 125 -7.19 8.70 17.94
CA PRO A 125 -8.47 9.34 18.23
C PRO A 125 -8.60 10.67 17.48
N ARG A 126 -8.61 10.61 16.18
CA ARG A 126 -8.70 11.72 15.23
C ARG A 126 -9.17 11.20 13.88
N SER A 127 -9.46 12.12 12.95
CA SER A 127 -9.67 11.79 11.53
C SER A 127 -8.41 11.18 10.90
N SER A 128 -8.63 10.28 9.96
CA SER A 128 -7.58 9.68 9.12
C SER A 128 -7.63 10.22 7.69
N ARG A 129 -6.65 9.84 6.88
CA ARG A 129 -6.64 10.16 5.45
C ARG A 129 -7.58 9.28 4.63
N THR A 130 -7.97 8.12 5.15
CA THR A 130 -8.90 7.21 4.50
C THR A 130 -10.38 7.61 4.66
N VAL A 131 -10.69 8.57 5.55
CA VAL A 131 -12.06 9.05 5.79
C VAL A 131 -12.76 9.54 4.52
N PRO A 132 -12.17 10.34 3.62
CA PRO A 132 -12.84 10.74 2.38
C PRO A 132 -13.17 9.55 1.48
N TYR A 133 -12.26 8.59 1.38
CA TYR A 133 -12.45 7.37 0.62
C TYR A 133 -13.59 6.52 1.19
N ILE A 134 -13.50 6.12 2.47
CA ILE A 134 -14.51 5.24 3.07
C ILE A 134 -15.89 5.91 3.15
N SER A 135 -15.95 7.22 3.37
CA SER A 135 -17.21 7.98 3.30
C SER A 135 -17.86 7.88 1.92
N LYS A 136 -17.07 8.04 0.87
CA LYS A 136 -17.57 8.01 -0.51
C LYS A 136 -18.04 6.61 -0.90
N VAL A 137 -17.29 5.57 -0.56
CA VAL A 137 -17.61 4.20 -0.99
C VAL A 137 -18.66 3.51 -0.13
N THR A 138 -18.96 4.02 1.05
CA THR A 138 -20.05 3.49 1.89
C THR A 138 -21.31 4.35 1.83
N GLY A 139 -21.23 5.56 1.27
CA GLY A 139 -22.30 6.53 1.28
C GLY A 139 -22.57 7.15 2.67
N ILE A 140 -21.76 6.83 3.69
CA ILE A 140 -21.90 7.34 5.05
C ILE A 140 -21.06 8.62 5.20
N PRO A 141 -21.69 9.78 5.45
CA PRO A 141 -20.97 11.05 5.55
C PRO A 141 -20.28 11.18 6.92
N ILE A 142 -19.12 10.53 7.07
CA ILE A 142 -18.41 10.35 8.36
C ILE A 142 -18.10 11.70 9.03
N VAL A 143 -17.57 12.68 8.29
CA VAL A 143 -17.21 13.99 8.87
C VAL A 143 -18.43 14.76 9.38
N PRO A 144 -19.52 14.94 8.59
CA PRO A 144 -20.77 15.52 9.11
C PRO A 144 -21.34 14.77 10.31
N LEU A 145 -21.29 13.41 10.27
CA LEU A 145 -21.78 12.58 11.38
C LEU A 145 -20.97 12.82 12.65
N ALA A 146 -19.65 12.74 12.57
CA ALA A 146 -18.75 12.97 13.70
C ALA A 146 -18.90 14.40 14.27
N THR A 147 -19.09 15.40 13.39
CA THR A 147 -19.33 16.78 13.83
C THR A 147 -20.61 16.88 14.67
N LYS A 148 -21.71 16.26 14.25
CA LYS A 148 -22.97 16.25 15.01
C LYS A 148 -22.81 15.50 16.33
N VAL A 149 -22.08 14.39 16.34
CA VAL A 149 -21.78 13.63 17.55
C VAL A 149 -20.97 14.48 18.55
N ILE A 150 -19.96 15.21 18.10
CA ILE A 150 -19.20 16.13 18.96
C ILE A 150 -20.09 17.25 19.53
N LEU A 151 -21.12 17.66 18.80
CA LEU A 151 -22.12 18.65 19.27
C LEU A 151 -23.20 18.04 20.20
N GLY A 152 -23.09 16.75 20.54
CA GLY A 152 -23.94 16.11 21.55
C GLY A 152 -25.07 15.23 21.00
N HIS A 153 -25.16 15.01 19.69
CA HIS A 153 -26.09 14.06 19.13
C HIS A 153 -25.59 12.63 19.25
N THR A 154 -26.49 11.67 19.44
CA THR A 154 -26.15 10.25 19.41
C THR A 154 -26.23 9.69 17.98
N ILE A 155 -25.52 8.59 17.73
CA ILE A 155 -25.53 7.87 16.46
C ILE A 155 -26.97 7.47 16.08
N ARG A 156 -27.74 7.00 17.08
CA ARG A 156 -29.16 6.58 16.88
C ARG A 156 -30.08 7.74 16.54
N GLU A 157 -29.94 8.90 17.21
CA GLU A 157 -30.71 10.12 16.87
C GLU A 157 -30.43 10.60 15.45
N LEU A 158 -29.24 10.33 14.93
CA LEU A 158 -28.84 10.65 13.58
C LEU A 158 -29.32 9.62 12.52
N GLY A 159 -30.04 8.59 12.96
CA GLY A 159 -30.67 7.59 12.09
C GLY A 159 -29.77 6.44 11.69
N TYR A 160 -28.68 6.20 12.41
CA TYR A 160 -27.77 5.10 12.13
C TYR A 160 -27.83 4.02 13.21
N GLU A 161 -27.76 2.75 12.78
CA GLU A 161 -27.57 1.63 13.69
C GLU A 161 -26.11 1.50 14.11
N PRO A 162 -25.82 1.30 15.40
CA PRO A 162 -24.46 1.08 15.88
C PRO A 162 -23.84 -0.23 15.36
N GLY A 163 -22.52 -0.24 15.26
CA GLY A 163 -21.73 -1.40 14.85
C GLY A 163 -21.23 -1.30 13.42
N LEU A 164 -20.78 -2.44 12.90
CA LEU A 164 -20.31 -2.55 11.52
C LEU A 164 -21.50 -2.44 10.59
N GLN A 165 -21.41 -1.52 9.64
CA GLN A 165 -22.43 -1.33 8.62
C GLN A 165 -22.35 -2.42 7.56
N ARG A 166 -23.46 -2.60 6.83
CA ARG A 166 -23.53 -3.60 5.75
C ARG A 166 -22.51 -3.27 4.67
N GLU A 167 -21.75 -4.27 4.25
CA GLU A 167 -20.79 -4.15 3.15
C GLU A 167 -21.50 -3.86 1.80
N ALA A 168 -20.82 -3.13 0.94
CA ALA A 168 -21.30 -2.86 -0.42
C ALA A 168 -21.25 -4.14 -1.29
N ASP A 169 -22.06 -4.17 -2.35
CA ASP A 169 -22.07 -5.26 -3.33
C ASP A 169 -21.10 -5.03 -4.50
N TYR A 170 -20.16 -4.12 -4.33
CA TYR A 170 -19.06 -3.80 -5.24
C TYR A 170 -17.75 -3.71 -4.45
N ILE A 171 -16.64 -3.70 -5.18
CA ILE A 171 -15.31 -3.54 -4.63
C ILE A 171 -14.78 -2.16 -5.00
N ALA A 172 -14.24 -1.48 -4.01
CA ALA A 172 -13.61 -0.19 -4.15
C ALA A 172 -12.14 -0.27 -3.74
N ILE A 173 -11.27 0.36 -4.53
CA ILE A 173 -9.83 0.42 -4.31
C ILE A 173 -9.42 1.88 -4.15
N LYS A 174 -8.82 2.20 -3.01
CA LYS A 174 -8.06 3.44 -2.84
C LYS A 174 -6.65 3.21 -3.37
N MET A 175 -6.24 3.96 -4.35
CA MET A 175 -4.88 3.94 -4.89
C MET A 175 -4.18 5.25 -4.56
N PRO A 176 -3.02 5.22 -3.87
CA PRO A 176 -2.24 6.43 -3.62
C PRO A 176 -1.71 7.01 -4.94
N VAL A 177 -1.63 8.33 -4.98
CA VAL A 177 -1.04 9.08 -6.09
C VAL A 177 0.18 9.83 -5.58
N PHE A 178 1.28 9.71 -6.31
CA PHE A 178 2.57 10.32 -5.95
C PHE A 178 2.94 11.38 -6.99
N SER A 179 3.54 12.46 -6.52
CA SER A 179 4.05 13.56 -7.37
C SER A 179 5.58 13.59 -7.38
N PHE A 180 6.20 12.41 -7.45
CA PHE A 180 7.66 12.29 -7.39
C PHE A 180 8.38 13.00 -8.54
N GLU A 181 7.73 13.14 -9.70
CA GLU A 181 8.25 13.90 -10.84
C GLU A 181 8.41 15.39 -10.51
N LYS A 182 7.64 15.91 -9.53
CA LYS A 182 7.69 17.32 -9.09
C LYS A 182 8.62 17.56 -7.91
N ILE A 183 8.99 16.50 -7.17
CA ILE A 183 9.80 16.60 -5.96
C ILE A 183 11.21 16.08 -6.26
N ARG A 184 12.15 16.98 -6.52
CA ARG A 184 13.54 16.62 -6.80
C ARG A 184 14.21 16.00 -5.56
N GLY A 185 14.96 14.92 -5.77
CA GLY A 185 15.76 14.28 -4.72
C GLY A 185 14.99 13.41 -3.71
N ALA A 186 13.66 13.26 -3.86
CA ALA A 186 12.90 12.33 -3.02
C ALA A 186 13.11 10.88 -3.47
N ASP A 187 13.39 9.98 -2.54
CA ASP A 187 13.34 8.54 -2.81
C ASP A 187 11.88 8.08 -2.82
N ILE A 188 11.56 7.29 -3.83
CA ILE A 188 10.21 6.77 -4.06
C ILE A 188 9.95 5.43 -3.35
N ALA A 189 10.98 4.85 -2.74
CA ALA A 189 10.81 3.63 -1.95
C ALA A 189 9.77 3.86 -0.85
N LEU A 190 8.74 3.00 -0.81
CA LEU A 190 7.69 3.07 0.19
C LEU A 190 8.23 2.61 1.55
N GLY A 191 7.68 3.18 2.61
CA GLY A 191 8.09 2.92 3.97
C GLY A 191 7.13 3.56 4.97
N PRO A 192 7.54 3.70 6.23
CA PRO A 192 6.66 4.21 7.29
C PRO A 192 6.35 5.72 7.18
N GLU A 193 7.12 6.46 6.36
CA GLU A 193 6.86 7.87 6.10
C GLU A 193 5.94 8.04 4.90
N MET A 194 4.89 8.86 5.05
CA MET A 194 3.96 9.15 3.96
C MET A 194 4.60 10.00 2.87
N LYS A 195 4.46 9.55 1.61
CA LYS A 195 4.99 10.20 0.40
C LYS A 195 3.92 10.55 -0.63
N SER A 196 2.72 9.97 -0.51
CA SER A 196 1.61 10.26 -1.42
C SER A 196 1.12 11.69 -1.29
N THR A 197 0.71 12.28 -2.41
CA THR A 197 0.20 13.65 -2.50
C THR A 197 -1.29 13.70 -2.80
N GLY A 198 -1.89 12.54 -3.11
CA GLY A 198 -3.29 12.39 -3.41
C GLY A 198 -3.68 10.92 -3.44
N GLU A 199 -4.92 10.69 -3.81
CA GLU A 199 -5.48 9.35 -3.96
C GLU A 199 -6.51 9.32 -5.10
N CYS A 200 -6.72 8.16 -5.70
CA CYS A 200 -7.79 7.93 -6.65
C CYS A 200 -8.59 6.70 -6.28
N LEU A 201 -9.81 6.61 -6.82
CA LEU A 201 -10.75 5.54 -6.60
C LEU A 201 -10.89 4.67 -7.83
N GLY A 202 -10.64 3.36 -7.69
CA GLY A 202 -11.08 2.34 -8.61
C GLY A 202 -12.30 1.62 -8.05
N ILE A 203 -13.37 1.44 -8.84
CA ILE A 203 -14.59 0.79 -8.39
C ILE A 203 -15.16 -0.13 -9.46
N ALA A 204 -15.53 -1.37 -9.08
CA ALA A 204 -16.11 -2.36 -9.97
C ALA A 204 -16.84 -3.46 -9.18
N LYS A 205 -17.48 -4.39 -9.89
CA LYS A 205 -18.08 -5.59 -9.29
C LYS A 205 -17.04 -6.66 -8.92
N THR A 206 -15.86 -6.61 -9.51
CA THR A 206 -14.76 -7.56 -9.23
C THR A 206 -13.51 -6.83 -8.74
N PHE A 207 -12.73 -7.51 -7.89
CA PHE A 207 -11.48 -6.98 -7.36
C PHE A 207 -10.49 -6.59 -8.47
N ASN A 208 -10.29 -7.48 -9.45
CA ASN A 208 -9.30 -7.26 -10.50
C ASN A 208 -9.65 -6.04 -11.37
N GLU A 209 -10.92 -5.87 -11.73
CA GLU A 209 -11.37 -4.72 -12.51
C GLU A 209 -11.27 -3.41 -11.69
N ALA A 210 -11.67 -3.43 -10.41
CA ALA A 210 -11.54 -2.27 -9.53
C ALA A 210 -10.07 -1.84 -9.40
N LEU A 211 -9.18 -2.80 -9.21
CA LEU A 211 -7.75 -2.59 -9.11
C LEU A 211 -7.15 -2.06 -10.41
N TYR A 212 -7.54 -2.62 -11.57
CA TYR A 212 -7.12 -2.11 -12.87
C TYR A 212 -7.51 -0.64 -13.06
N LYS A 213 -8.75 -0.28 -12.75
CA LYS A 213 -9.22 1.11 -12.81
C LYS A 213 -8.45 2.03 -11.87
N ALA A 214 -8.11 1.54 -10.68
CA ALA A 214 -7.32 2.27 -9.70
C ALA A 214 -5.90 2.55 -10.24
N PHE A 215 -5.23 1.56 -10.84
CA PHE A 215 -3.93 1.76 -11.50
C PHE A 215 -4.02 2.80 -12.61
N LEU A 216 -5.02 2.71 -13.48
CA LEU A 216 -5.24 3.72 -14.54
C LEU A 216 -5.47 5.11 -13.95
N GLY A 217 -6.31 5.23 -12.90
CA GLY A 217 -6.59 6.48 -12.22
C GLY A 217 -5.36 7.11 -11.55
N ALA A 218 -4.40 6.29 -11.12
CA ALA A 218 -3.12 6.73 -10.57
C ALA A 218 -2.08 7.07 -11.66
N GLY A 219 -2.44 6.96 -12.94
CA GLY A 219 -1.54 7.27 -14.06
C GLY A 219 -0.66 6.10 -14.51
N ILE A 220 -0.84 4.90 -13.94
CA ILE A 220 -0.11 3.70 -14.35
C ILE A 220 -0.79 3.12 -15.60
N ASN A 221 -0.38 3.62 -16.76
CA ASN A 221 -0.87 3.19 -18.06
C ASN A 221 0.11 2.17 -18.67
N LEU A 222 -0.27 0.90 -18.67
CA LEU A 222 0.49 -0.19 -19.29
C LEU A 222 -0.35 -0.87 -20.38
N PRO A 223 0.22 -1.46 -21.40
CA PRO A 223 1.60 -1.42 -21.89
C PRO A 223 1.72 -0.69 -23.24
N LYS A 224 2.83 0.01 -23.46
CA LYS A 224 3.17 0.57 -24.76
C LYS A 224 4.10 -0.34 -25.56
N TYR A 225 5.17 -0.83 -24.91
CA TYR A 225 6.23 -1.64 -25.53
C TYR A 225 6.29 -3.06 -25.01
N LYS A 226 5.68 -3.35 -23.87
CA LYS A 226 5.81 -4.60 -23.09
C LYS A 226 7.26 -4.94 -22.74
N ASN A 227 8.04 -3.92 -22.39
CA ASN A 227 9.39 -4.07 -21.89
C ASN A 227 9.45 -3.62 -20.44
N MET A 228 10.11 -4.40 -19.60
CA MET A 228 10.27 -4.08 -18.19
C MET A 228 11.67 -4.36 -17.68
N ILE A 229 12.05 -3.65 -16.62
CA ILE A 229 13.26 -3.89 -15.85
C ILE A 229 12.89 -4.49 -14.51
N ILE A 230 13.58 -5.55 -14.10
CA ILE A 230 13.49 -6.13 -12.77
C ILE A 230 14.87 -6.07 -12.12
N THR A 231 14.95 -5.37 -10.99
CA THR A 231 16.12 -5.35 -10.13
C THR A 231 15.66 -5.39 -8.67
N VAL A 232 15.94 -6.49 -8.00
CA VAL A 232 15.44 -6.74 -6.64
C VAL A 232 16.59 -7.08 -5.71
N LYS A 233 16.44 -6.77 -4.43
CA LYS A 233 17.36 -7.18 -3.38
C LYS A 233 17.46 -8.70 -3.29
N ASP A 234 18.48 -9.20 -2.61
CA ASP A 234 18.79 -10.65 -2.60
C ASP A 234 17.67 -11.48 -1.95
N GLU A 235 17.06 -10.98 -0.91
CA GLU A 235 15.95 -11.63 -0.17
C GLU A 235 14.69 -11.79 -1.02
N ASP A 236 14.47 -10.91 -2.00
CA ASP A 236 13.27 -10.91 -2.84
C ASP A 236 13.43 -11.74 -4.12
N LYS A 237 14.59 -12.39 -4.34
CA LYS A 237 14.87 -13.09 -5.60
C LYS A 237 14.03 -14.34 -5.82
N GLU A 238 13.62 -15.02 -4.77
CA GLU A 238 12.72 -16.16 -4.86
C GLU A 238 11.29 -15.69 -5.11
N ASP A 239 10.85 -14.66 -4.40
CA ASP A 239 9.50 -14.12 -4.48
C ASP A 239 9.19 -13.43 -5.81
N ILE A 240 10.20 -12.83 -6.49
CA ILE A 240 10.01 -12.18 -7.79
C ILE A 240 9.81 -13.17 -8.93
N VAL A 241 10.29 -14.42 -8.81
CA VAL A 241 10.21 -15.41 -9.90
C VAL A 241 8.78 -15.65 -10.37
N PRO A 242 7.82 -16.02 -9.51
CA PRO A 242 6.44 -16.25 -9.95
C PRO A 242 5.79 -15.01 -10.57
N ILE A 243 6.14 -13.81 -10.09
CA ILE A 243 5.65 -12.55 -10.65
C ILE A 243 6.21 -12.34 -12.05
N ALA A 244 7.51 -12.53 -12.23
CA ALA A 244 8.18 -12.39 -13.52
C ALA A 244 7.67 -13.41 -14.56
N GLN A 245 7.41 -14.65 -14.16
CA GLN A 245 6.79 -15.70 -15.02
C GLN A 245 5.44 -15.23 -15.56
N ARG A 246 4.61 -14.61 -14.72
CA ARG A 246 3.29 -14.09 -15.10
C ARG A 246 3.41 -12.92 -16.07
N PHE A 247 4.32 -11.97 -15.82
CA PHE A 247 4.59 -10.89 -16.79
C PHE A 247 5.13 -11.43 -18.13
N GLN A 248 6.02 -12.43 -18.09
CA GLN A 248 6.49 -13.10 -19.32
C GLN A 248 5.34 -13.75 -20.08
N ALA A 249 4.41 -14.43 -19.40
CA ALA A 249 3.22 -15.03 -20.02
C ALA A 249 2.31 -13.99 -20.68
N LEU A 250 2.25 -12.77 -20.14
CA LEU A 250 1.58 -11.62 -20.74
C LEU A 250 2.35 -11.01 -21.93
N GLY A 251 3.53 -11.56 -22.28
CA GLY A 251 4.35 -11.14 -23.40
C GLY A 251 5.32 -9.99 -23.08
N TYR A 252 5.62 -9.75 -21.78
CA TYR A 252 6.64 -8.77 -21.40
C TYR A 252 8.05 -9.32 -21.64
N LYS A 253 8.91 -8.49 -22.18
CA LYS A 253 10.34 -8.71 -22.29
C LYS A 253 11.03 -8.17 -21.03
N ILE A 254 11.76 -9.02 -20.34
CA ILE A 254 12.33 -8.72 -19.04
C ILE A 254 13.83 -8.47 -19.16
N TYR A 255 14.27 -7.31 -18.67
CA TYR A 255 15.67 -6.95 -18.53
C TYR A 255 16.03 -6.97 -17.03
N ALA A 256 17.21 -7.49 -16.69
CA ALA A 256 17.62 -7.58 -15.29
C ALA A 256 19.14 -7.49 -15.12
N THR A 257 19.59 -7.02 -13.96
CA THR A 257 21.01 -7.05 -13.59
C THR A 257 21.49 -8.48 -13.38
N ARG A 258 22.82 -8.68 -13.40
CA ARG A 258 23.48 -10.01 -13.41
C ARG A 258 22.85 -11.02 -12.44
N ASN A 259 22.73 -10.68 -11.16
CA ASN A 259 22.29 -11.61 -10.13
C ASN A 259 20.79 -11.88 -10.23
N THR A 260 19.97 -10.85 -10.48
CA THR A 260 18.55 -11.00 -10.70
C THR A 260 18.26 -11.79 -11.98
N ALA A 261 18.96 -11.50 -13.08
CA ALA A 261 18.83 -12.25 -14.33
C ALA A 261 19.20 -13.73 -14.16
N LYS A 262 20.25 -14.02 -13.36
CA LYS A 262 20.63 -15.39 -13.05
C LYS A 262 19.51 -16.13 -12.31
N ALA A 263 18.99 -15.56 -11.24
CA ALA A 263 17.91 -16.15 -10.47
C ALA A 263 16.64 -16.39 -11.31
N LEU A 264 16.26 -15.43 -12.16
CA LEU A 264 15.12 -15.54 -13.06
C LEU A 264 15.33 -16.64 -14.10
N ASN A 265 16.48 -16.69 -14.77
CA ASN A 265 16.76 -17.67 -15.83
C ASN A 265 16.87 -19.10 -15.29
N GLU A 266 17.44 -19.30 -14.10
CA GLU A 266 17.51 -20.59 -13.43
C GLU A 266 16.11 -21.15 -13.08
N ASN A 267 15.11 -20.26 -13.01
CA ASN A 267 13.71 -20.60 -12.73
C ASN A 267 12.78 -20.45 -13.95
N GLY A 268 13.32 -20.51 -15.18
CA GLY A 268 12.54 -20.57 -16.42
C GLY A 268 11.98 -19.24 -16.93
N VAL A 269 12.44 -18.12 -16.41
CA VAL A 269 12.11 -16.78 -16.93
C VAL A 269 13.21 -16.34 -17.91
N ASN A 270 12.84 -15.96 -19.14
CA ASN A 270 13.81 -15.50 -20.15
C ASN A 270 14.21 -14.04 -19.89
N ALA A 271 15.04 -13.83 -18.87
CA ALA A 271 15.53 -12.50 -18.51
C ALA A 271 16.81 -12.15 -19.28
N ILE A 272 16.80 -10.98 -19.93
CA ILE A 272 17.97 -10.46 -20.64
C ILE A 272 18.88 -9.77 -19.65
N ARG A 273 20.05 -10.33 -19.48
CA ARG A 273 21.08 -9.72 -18.63
C ARG A 273 21.52 -8.37 -19.21
N THR A 274 21.48 -7.34 -18.35
CA THR A 274 21.88 -5.97 -18.66
C THR A 274 22.92 -5.50 -17.64
N ASN A 275 23.85 -4.66 -18.08
CA ASN A 275 24.86 -4.06 -17.22
C ASN A 275 24.22 -3.11 -16.19
N LYS A 276 24.85 -2.99 -15.00
CA LYS A 276 24.49 -1.96 -14.01
C LYS A 276 24.81 -0.57 -14.56
N ILE A 277 24.23 0.45 -13.91
CA ILE A 277 24.36 1.86 -14.35
C ILE A 277 25.79 2.38 -14.43
N GLU A 278 26.69 1.89 -13.59
CA GLU A 278 28.13 2.28 -13.60
C GLU A 278 28.99 1.47 -14.59
N GLN A 279 28.40 0.49 -15.27
CA GLN A 279 29.09 -0.37 -16.22
C GLN A 279 28.93 0.16 -17.66
N PRO A 280 29.84 -0.28 -18.59
CA PRO A 280 29.75 0.16 -19.99
C PRO A 280 28.38 -0.11 -20.64
N SER A 281 28.02 0.76 -21.56
CA SER A 281 26.83 0.61 -22.43
C SER A 281 26.91 -0.69 -23.28
N PRO A 282 25.76 -1.40 -23.49
CA PRO A 282 24.44 -1.06 -23.04
C PRO A 282 24.20 -1.41 -21.56
N ASN A 283 23.66 -0.48 -20.80
CA ASN A 283 23.35 -0.64 -19.40
C ASN A 283 21.89 -0.25 -19.08
N LEU A 284 21.48 -0.35 -17.80
CA LEU A 284 20.08 -0.04 -17.41
C LEU A 284 19.68 1.40 -17.72
N MET A 285 20.60 2.37 -17.63
CA MET A 285 20.30 3.77 -17.94
C MET A 285 20.00 3.97 -19.42
N ASP A 286 20.71 3.29 -20.31
CA ASP A 286 20.43 3.35 -21.74
C ASP A 286 19.02 2.87 -22.08
N LEU A 287 18.55 1.84 -21.36
CA LEU A 287 17.18 1.31 -21.53
C LEU A 287 16.12 2.32 -21.04
N ILE A 288 16.34 2.92 -19.89
CA ILE A 288 15.41 3.90 -19.29
C ILE A 288 15.36 5.16 -20.16
N LEU A 289 16.51 5.75 -20.47
CA LEU A 289 16.61 6.96 -21.28
C LEU A 289 16.21 6.75 -22.75
N GLY A 290 16.24 5.50 -23.22
CA GLY A 290 15.78 5.11 -24.56
C GLY A 290 14.25 5.14 -24.72
N HIS A 291 13.48 5.45 -23.68
CA HIS A 291 12.01 5.54 -23.67
C HIS A 291 11.28 4.32 -24.23
N LYS A 292 11.84 3.12 -24.03
CA LYS A 292 11.28 1.84 -24.49
C LYS A 292 10.89 0.90 -23.36
N ILE A 293 10.94 1.37 -22.12
CA ILE A 293 10.55 0.64 -20.92
C ILE A 293 9.21 1.17 -20.45
N ASP A 294 8.30 0.27 -20.09
CA ASP A 294 6.98 0.61 -19.55
C ASP A 294 6.94 0.54 -18.03
N LEU A 295 7.77 -0.36 -17.44
CA LEU A 295 7.72 -0.68 -16.02
C LEU A 295 9.11 -1.00 -15.48
N VAL A 296 9.40 -0.49 -14.29
CA VAL A 296 10.53 -0.91 -13.46
C VAL A 296 9.99 -1.51 -12.17
N ILE A 297 10.43 -2.71 -11.82
CA ILE A 297 10.26 -3.28 -10.47
C ILE A 297 11.63 -3.22 -9.81
N ASP A 298 11.75 -2.40 -8.77
CA ASP A 298 13.00 -2.19 -8.03
C ASP A 298 12.73 -2.18 -6.53
N THR A 299 13.04 -3.30 -5.85
CA THR A 299 12.89 -3.38 -4.40
C THR A 299 14.14 -2.82 -3.70
N PRO A 300 13.97 -1.85 -2.77
CA PRO A 300 15.09 -1.19 -2.13
C PRO A 300 15.88 -2.15 -1.24
N SER A 301 17.22 -2.12 -1.36
CA SER A 301 18.14 -2.82 -0.46
C SER A 301 18.39 -1.99 0.79
N GLN A 302 18.64 -2.64 1.92
CA GLN A 302 19.11 -1.98 3.13
C GLN A 302 20.62 -1.67 3.02
N GLY A 303 21.06 -0.55 3.61
CA GLY A 303 22.45 -0.12 3.66
C GLY A 303 22.81 1.03 2.70
N VAL A 304 23.79 1.85 3.11
CA VAL A 304 24.13 3.12 2.44
C VAL A 304 24.76 2.94 1.04
N GLU A 305 25.52 1.87 0.80
CA GLU A 305 26.19 1.66 -0.49
C GLU A 305 25.28 1.08 -1.58
N HIS A 306 24.37 0.19 -1.21
CA HIS A 306 23.44 -0.43 -2.16
C HIS A 306 22.23 0.46 -2.48
N SER A 307 21.97 1.48 -1.68
CA SER A 307 20.86 2.42 -1.90
C SER A 307 21.10 3.38 -3.07
N LYS A 308 22.35 3.66 -3.43
CA LYS A 308 22.68 4.65 -4.48
C LYS A 308 22.23 4.20 -5.88
N ASP A 309 22.55 2.98 -6.29
CA ASP A 309 22.20 2.47 -7.62
C ASP A 309 20.68 2.39 -7.79
N GLY A 310 19.98 1.78 -6.84
CA GLY A 310 18.52 1.67 -6.85
C GLY A 310 17.85 3.04 -6.85
N PHE A 311 18.32 3.98 -6.02
CA PHE A 311 17.82 5.36 -6.03
C PHE A 311 17.96 6.02 -7.40
N VAL A 312 19.13 5.91 -8.04
CA VAL A 312 19.40 6.49 -9.36
C VAL A 312 18.49 5.86 -10.43
N ILE A 313 18.32 4.52 -10.41
CA ILE A 313 17.42 3.80 -11.32
C ILE A 313 15.99 4.31 -11.17
N ARG A 314 15.45 4.28 -9.95
CA ARG A 314 14.10 4.71 -9.65
C ARG A 314 13.86 6.17 -10.04
N ARG A 315 14.81 7.05 -9.70
CA ARG A 315 14.71 8.48 -9.99
C ARG A 315 14.67 8.77 -11.49
N ASN A 316 15.60 8.20 -12.25
CA ASN A 316 15.63 8.39 -13.69
C ASN A 316 14.43 7.77 -14.40
N ALA A 317 13.93 6.63 -13.94
CA ALA A 317 12.73 6.03 -14.47
C ALA A 317 11.52 6.98 -14.36
N ILE A 318 11.31 7.58 -13.19
CA ILE A 318 10.23 8.55 -12.98
C ILE A 318 10.41 9.81 -13.82
N GLU A 319 11.61 10.38 -13.86
CA GLU A 319 11.90 11.58 -14.65
C GLU A 319 11.69 11.38 -16.14
N THR A 320 11.78 10.13 -16.61
CA THR A 320 11.49 9.75 -18.00
C THR A 320 10.07 9.26 -18.23
N GLY A 321 9.21 9.30 -17.21
CA GLY A 321 7.81 8.89 -17.29
C GLY A 321 7.60 7.37 -17.29
N VAL A 322 8.59 6.60 -16.82
CA VAL A 322 8.48 5.15 -16.65
C VAL A 322 7.86 4.83 -15.29
N ASN A 323 6.87 3.93 -15.26
CA ASN A 323 6.24 3.49 -14.02
C ASN A 323 7.24 2.69 -13.18
N VAL A 324 7.26 2.93 -11.87
CA VAL A 324 8.14 2.23 -10.93
C VAL A 324 7.33 1.63 -9.79
N LEU A 325 7.55 0.36 -9.50
CA LEU A 325 7.02 -0.35 -8.34
C LEU A 325 8.16 -0.75 -7.41
N THR A 326 8.03 -0.44 -6.14
CA THR A 326 9.05 -0.71 -5.12
C THR A 326 8.65 -1.82 -4.15
N SER A 327 7.48 -2.45 -4.37
CA SER A 327 6.92 -3.54 -3.58
C SER A 327 6.53 -4.71 -4.49
N LEU A 328 6.86 -5.94 -4.07
CA LEU A 328 6.41 -7.16 -4.75
C LEU A 328 4.90 -7.37 -4.60
N ASP A 329 4.31 -6.91 -3.51
CA ASP A 329 2.86 -6.99 -3.30
C ASP A 329 2.12 -6.14 -4.35
N THR A 330 2.57 -4.90 -4.57
CA THR A 330 2.03 -4.02 -5.62
C THR A 330 2.27 -4.60 -7.02
N ALA A 331 3.44 -5.21 -7.28
CA ALA A 331 3.75 -5.86 -8.55
C ALA A 331 2.85 -7.08 -8.79
N THR A 332 2.59 -7.88 -7.75
CA THR A 332 1.65 -9.01 -7.77
C THR A 332 0.23 -8.54 -8.05
N ALA A 333 -0.20 -7.47 -7.40
CA ALA A 333 -1.51 -6.87 -7.61
C ALA A 333 -1.66 -6.38 -9.06
N LEU A 334 -0.65 -5.70 -9.61
CA LEU A 334 -0.66 -5.21 -10.99
C LEU A 334 -0.76 -6.37 -11.99
N VAL A 335 0.11 -7.39 -11.91
CA VAL A 335 0.07 -8.52 -12.85
C VAL A 335 -1.25 -9.28 -12.75
N THR A 336 -1.78 -9.47 -11.55
CA THR A 336 -3.09 -10.11 -11.31
C THR A 336 -4.22 -9.35 -11.99
N SER A 337 -4.20 -8.03 -11.88
CA SER A 337 -5.16 -7.15 -12.51
C SER A 337 -5.07 -7.23 -14.04
N LEU A 338 -3.86 -7.23 -14.61
CA LEU A 338 -3.64 -7.32 -16.06
C LEU A 338 -4.08 -8.67 -16.66
N GLU A 339 -3.89 -9.76 -15.95
CA GLU A 339 -4.30 -11.11 -16.39
C GLU A 339 -5.82 -11.31 -16.42
N ASN A 340 -6.52 -10.69 -15.47
CA ASN A 340 -7.92 -11.00 -15.19
C ASN A 340 -8.90 -9.89 -15.60
N THR A 341 -8.42 -8.84 -16.29
CA THR A 341 -9.28 -7.73 -16.72
C THR A 341 -9.36 -7.64 -18.24
N ASP A 342 -10.56 -7.79 -18.77
CA ASP A 342 -10.84 -7.47 -20.18
C ASP A 342 -11.05 -5.97 -20.34
N VAL A 343 -10.00 -5.27 -20.79
CA VAL A 343 -9.97 -3.81 -20.96
C VAL A 343 -11.09 -3.30 -21.89
N LYS A 344 -11.60 -4.16 -22.79
CA LYS A 344 -12.67 -3.80 -23.73
C LYS A 344 -14.07 -3.87 -23.12
N LYS A 345 -14.20 -4.46 -21.92
CA LYS A 345 -15.47 -4.74 -21.26
C LYS A 345 -15.53 -4.15 -19.85
N LEU A 346 -14.84 -3.05 -19.59
CA LEU A 346 -14.90 -2.40 -18.29
C LEU A 346 -16.32 -1.97 -17.95
N THR A 347 -16.77 -2.30 -16.73
CA THR A 347 -18.07 -1.90 -16.22
C THR A 347 -18.04 -0.47 -15.69
N LEU A 348 -19.17 0.21 -15.67
CA LEU A 348 -19.33 1.53 -15.07
C LEU A 348 -20.20 1.40 -13.81
N ILE A 349 -19.76 2.04 -12.73
CA ILE A 349 -20.53 2.21 -11.50
C ILE A 349 -20.69 3.71 -11.28
N ASP A 350 -21.92 4.18 -11.24
CA ASP A 350 -22.23 5.58 -10.96
C ASP A 350 -22.11 5.84 -9.45
N ILE A 351 -21.08 6.58 -9.06
CA ILE A 351 -20.82 6.94 -7.67
C ILE A 351 -21.95 7.79 -7.07
N ALA A 352 -22.68 8.56 -7.90
CA ALA A 352 -23.77 9.39 -7.42
C ALA A 352 -25.01 8.56 -6.99
N THR A 353 -25.12 7.34 -7.51
CA THR A 353 -26.20 6.39 -7.19
C THR A 353 -25.83 5.35 -6.13
N ILE A 354 -24.62 5.42 -5.59
CA ILE A 354 -24.25 4.63 -4.41
C ILE A 354 -25.22 5.00 -3.29
N ASP A 355 -26.04 4.03 -2.89
CA ASP A 355 -27.10 4.22 -1.91
C ASP A 355 -26.56 4.92 -0.66
N LYS A 356 -27.05 6.12 -0.44
CA LYS A 356 -26.89 6.85 0.81
C LYS A 356 -27.73 6.11 1.85
N ARG A 357 -27.12 5.17 2.52
CA ARG A 357 -27.73 4.41 3.62
C ARG A 357 -27.77 5.23 4.88
#